data_81c938df6c3e07d817073151e4971e2d
#
_entry.id   81c938df6c3e07d817073151e4971e2d
#
_cell.length_a   1.000
_cell.length_b   1.000
_cell.length_c   1.000
_cell.angle_alpha   90.00
_cell.angle_beta   90.00
_cell.angle_gamma   90.00
#
_symmetry.space_group_name_H-M   'P 1'
#
loop_
_entity.id
_entity.type
_entity.pdbx_description
1 polymer ?
#
loop_
_entity_poly.entity_id
_entity_poly.type
_entity_poly.pdbx_seq_one_letter_code
_entity_poly.pdbx_strand_id
1 'polypeptide(L)'
;MGHYYTKNEKFNFTKTIGILIGFAGIVYLFSDNLLINESNFFSAILILVGSTCYVIGGVLTLKIKEKKNENVTGSILIWAVIILIPLSFFIEKPWTYNPSIQSTISVIYLGLVSTGIAWLLRFKILVDNGLIFQSQVSYLIPIFGTILSYIFLRELITVKVLISLIAVVIGIYFVRRAGGKKVI
;
A
#
# COMPACT_ATOMS: atom_id res chain seq x y z
N MET A 1 0.97 15.74 3.90
CA MET A 1 0.33 16.22 2.66
C MET A 1 -1.19 16.28 2.75
N GLY A 2 -1.90 15.31 3.28
CA GLY A 2 -3.36 15.37 3.47
C GLY A 2 -3.87 16.61 4.20
N HIS A 3 -3.14 17.10 5.18
CA HIS A 3 -3.50 18.28 5.97
C HIS A 3 -3.65 19.58 5.15
N TYR A 4 -2.90 19.74 4.06
CA TYR A 4 -2.96 20.95 3.20
C TYR A 4 -4.07 20.88 2.14
N TYR A 5 -4.53 19.67 1.78
CA TYR A 5 -5.44 19.46 0.66
C TYR A 5 -6.85 19.03 1.05
N THR A 6 -7.03 18.47 2.23
CA THR A 6 -8.35 18.07 2.75
C THR A 6 -8.74 19.01 3.88
N LYS A 7 -9.70 19.89 3.67
CA LYS A 7 -10.16 20.93 4.63
C LYS A 7 -10.59 20.40 6.01
N ASN A 8 -10.68 19.09 6.22
CA ASN A 8 -11.19 18.46 7.43
C ASN A 8 -10.19 17.58 8.20
N GLU A 9 -8.95 17.40 7.75
CA GLU A 9 -7.98 16.55 8.45
C GLU A 9 -6.94 17.39 9.21
N LYS A 10 -7.34 17.88 10.38
CA LYS A 10 -6.35 18.50 11.29
C LYS A 10 -5.44 17.43 11.89
N PHE A 11 -4.15 17.69 11.87
CA PHE A 11 -3.17 16.91 12.62
C PHE A 11 -3.53 17.02 14.11
N ASN A 12 -3.71 15.90 14.78
CA ASN A 12 -3.97 15.84 16.20
C ASN A 12 -2.90 14.94 16.85
N PHE A 13 -2.51 15.27 18.08
CA PHE A 13 -1.53 14.52 18.86
C PHE A 13 -1.81 13.02 18.89
N THR A 14 -3.08 12.63 19.00
CA THR A 14 -3.52 11.23 18.96
C THR A 14 -3.22 10.55 17.61
N LYS A 15 -3.34 11.28 16.49
CA LYS A 15 -2.95 10.75 15.16
C LYS A 15 -1.45 10.48 15.09
N THR A 16 -0.64 11.41 15.60
CA THR A 16 0.81 11.25 15.63
C THR A 16 1.23 10.05 16.45
N ILE A 17 0.65 9.86 17.64
CA ILE A 17 0.91 8.67 18.47
C ILE A 17 0.53 7.39 17.71
N GLY A 18 -0.64 7.35 17.08
CA GLY A 18 -1.06 6.18 16.32
C GLY A 18 -0.12 5.84 15.17
N ILE A 19 0.37 6.85 14.44
CA ILE A 19 1.37 6.67 13.37
C ILE A 19 2.69 6.12 13.95
N LEU A 20 3.16 6.68 15.06
CA LEU A 20 4.40 6.24 15.69
C LEU A 20 4.31 4.79 16.21
N ILE A 21 3.20 4.41 16.83
CA ILE A 21 2.97 3.03 17.29
C ILE A 21 2.95 2.07 16.10
N GLY A 22 2.20 2.38 15.04
CA GLY A 22 2.15 1.54 13.84
C GLY A 22 3.52 1.41 13.16
N PHE A 23 4.26 2.52 13.06
CA PHE A 23 5.61 2.52 12.50
C PHE A 23 6.59 1.72 13.36
N ALA A 24 6.54 1.87 14.68
CA ALA A 24 7.36 1.07 15.60
C ALA A 24 7.07 -0.44 15.47
N GLY A 25 5.81 -0.83 15.27
CA GLY A 25 5.44 -2.22 14.99
C GLY A 25 6.08 -2.75 13.71
N ILE A 26 6.12 -1.96 12.65
CA ILE A 26 6.79 -2.34 11.39
C ILE A 26 8.30 -2.43 11.56
N VAL A 27 8.92 -1.44 12.21
CA VAL A 27 10.37 -1.46 12.50
C VAL A 27 10.74 -2.67 13.35
N TYR A 28 9.94 -3.01 14.35
CA TYR A 28 10.15 -4.19 15.17
C TYR A 28 10.05 -5.48 14.35
N LEU A 29 9.09 -5.58 13.43
CA LEU A 29 8.95 -6.74 12.54
C LEU A 29 10.21 -6.97 11.70
N PHE A 30 10.75 -5.91 11.14
CA PHE A 30 11.91 -5.98 10.23
C PHE A 30 13.26 -5.77 10.92
N SER A 31 13.30 -5.64 12.24
CA SER A 31 14.53 -5.33 12.99
C SER A 31 15.68 -6.28 12.72
N ASP A 32 15.42 -7.57 12.51
CA ASP A 32 16.46 -8.56 12.23
C ASP A 32 17.10 -8.35 10.84
N ASN A 33 16.32 -7.84 9.90
CA ASN A 33 16.77 -7.61 8.53
C ASN A 33 17.44 -6.24 8.32
N LEU A 34 17.17 -5.27 9.21
CA LEU A 34 17.74 -3.92 9.10
C LEU A 34 19.22 -3.85 9.49
N LEU A 35 19.72 -4.85 10.23
CA LEU A 35 21.06 -4.84 10.80
C LEU A 35 22.14 -5.50 9.93
N ILE A 36 21.78 -6.05 8.75
CA ILE A 36 22.63 -7.08 8.15
C ILE A 36 23.40 -6.65 6.89
N ASN A 37 23.03 -5.61 6.10
CA ASN A 37 23.80 -5.23 4.91
C ASN A 37 23.51 -3.81 4.38
N GLU A 38 24.54 -3.17 3.78
CA GLU A 38 24.41 -1.87 3.08
C GLU A 38 23.41 -1.93 1.90
N SER A 39 23.28 -3.06 1.23
CA SER A 39 22.30 -3.27 0.16
C SER A 39 20.84 -3.14 0.65
N ASN A 40 20.57 -3.47 1.91
CA ASN A 40 19.26 -3.35 2.52
C ASN A 40 18.87 -1.88 2.77
N PHE A 41 19.85 -1.01 3.07
CA PHE A 41 19.61 0.41 3.27
C PHE A 41 19.17 1.12 1.98
N PHE A 42 19.85 0.85 0.88
CA PHE A 42 19.48 1.40 -0.44
C PHE A 42 18.08 0.94 -0.87
N SER A 43 17.78 -0.34 -0.70
CA SER A 43 16.46 -0.91 -0.98
C SER A 43 15.37 -0.27 -0.12
N ALA A 44 15.64 -0.01 1.16
CA ALA A 44 14.72 0.68 2.05
C ALA A 44 14.42 2.12 1.59
N ILE A 45 15.43 2.85 1.11
CA ILE A 45 15.24 4.19 0.54
C ILE A 45 14.35 4.12 -0.70
N LEU A 46 14.59 3.18 -1.61
CA LEU A 46 13.76 3.01 -2.82
C LEU A 46 12.30 2.73 -2.46
N ILE A 47 12.05 1.89 -1.45
CA ILE A 47 10.70 1.60 -0.97
C ILE A 47 10.04 2.86 -0.38
N LEU A 48 10.77 3.67 0.37
CA LEU A 48 10.26 4.93 0.92
C LEU A 48 9.92 5.93 -0.19
N VAL A 49 10.77 6.07 -1.19
CA VAL A 49 10.51 6.91 -2.38
C VAL A 49 9.28 6.42 -3.12
N GLY A 50 9.18 5.13 -3.41
CA GLY A 50 8.01 4.53 -4.06
C GLY A 50 6.72 4.75 -3.26
N SER A 51 6.76 4.55 -1.95
CA SER A 51 5.62 4.79 -1.05
C SER A 51 5.19 6.27 -1.05
N THR A 52 6.15 7.18 -1.08
CA THR A 52 5.89 8.62 -1.14
C THR A 52 5.24 8.99 -2.48
N CYS A 53 5.77 8.49 -3.60
CA CYS A 53 5.17 8.67 -4.92
C CYS A 53 3.74 8.12 -4.98
N TYR A 54 3.49 6.95 -4.37
CA TYR A 54 2.16 6.36 -4.28
C TYR A 54 1.16 7.26 -3.52
N VAL A 55 1.57 7.85 -2.39
CA VAL A 55 0.74 8.78 -1.62
C VAL A 55 0.46 10.06 -2.41
N ILE A 56 1.48 10.62 -3.09
CA ILE A 56 1.33 11.79 -3.95
C ILE A 56 0.34 11.49 -5.08
N GLY A 57 0.49 10.35 -5.76
CA GLY A 57 -0.43 9.90 -6.80
C GLY A 57 -1.87 9.79 -6.29
N GLY A 58 -2.08 9.22 -5.10
CA GLY A 58 -3.40 9.15 -4.46
C GLY A 58 -4.02 10.53 -4.20
N VAL A 59 -3.23 11.50 -3.72
CA VAL A 59 -3.72 12.87 -3.50
C VAL A 59 -4.04 13.58 -4.83
N LEU A 60 -3.23 13.38 -5.87
CA LEU A 60 -3.48 13.95 -7.19
C LEU A 60 -4.75 13.36 -7.81
N THR A 61 -4.99 12.08 -7.65
CA THR A 61 -6.19 11.39 -8.13
C THR A 61 -7.47 12.00 -7.56
N LEU A 62 -7.47 12.46 -6.30
CA LEU A 62 -8.62 13.14 -5.69
C LEU A 62 -8.96 14.50 -6.35
N LYS A 63 -8.02 15.10 -7.07
CA LYS A 63 -8.25 16.37 -7.78
C LYS A 63 -8.86 16.19 -9.17
N ILE A 64 -8.89 14.98 -9.68
CA ILE A 64 -9.43 14.68 -11.00
C ILE A 64 -10.95 14.80 -10.93
N LYS A 65 -11.51 15.69 -11.76
CA LYS A 65 -12.94 15.96 -11.81
C LYS A 65 -13.73 14.94 -12.66
N GLU A 66 -13.03 13.99 -13.26
CA GLU A 66 -13.63 12.93 -14.08
C GLU A 66 -14.56 12.08 -13.21
N LYS A 67 -15.80 11.90 -13.66
CA LYS A 67 -16.81 11.13 -12.91
C LYS A 67 -16.75 9.63 -13.19
N LYS A 68 -16.10 9.20 -14.28
CA LYS A 68 -15.98 7.78 -14.63
C LYS A 68 -14.70 7.19 -14.06
N ASN A 69 -14.86 6.41 -13.02
CA ASN A 69 -13.74 5.75 -12.31
C ASN A 69 -12.88 4.88 -13.22
N GLU A 70 -13.50 4.25 -14.21
CA GLU A 70 -12.84 3.36 -15.17
C GLU A 70 -11.84 4.12 -16.04
N ASN A 71 -12.22 5.32 -16.51
CA ASN A 71 -11.37 6.15 -17.35
C ASN A 71 -10.12 6.61 -16.59
N VAL A 72 -10.28 7.03 -15.34
CA VAL A 72 -9.16 7.49 -14.52
C VAL A 72 -8.20 6.34 -14.21
N THR A 73 -8.74 5.22 -13.79
CA THR A 73 -7.92 4.03 -13.49
C THR A 73 -7.23 3.52 -14.76
N GLY A 74 -7.96 3.41 -15.87
CA GLY A 74 -7.41 2.98 -17.15
C GLY A 74 -6.28 3.91 -17.63
N SER A 75 -6.47 5.22 -17.55
CA SER A 75 -5.44 6.19 -17.92
C SER A 75 -4.18 6.07 -17.08
N ILE A 76 -4.32 5.90 -15.76
CA ILE A 76 -3.17 5.73 -14.86
C ILE A 76 -2.39 4.46 -15.22
N LEU A 77 -3.09 3.35 -15.46
CA LEU A 77 -2.45 2.08 -15.81
C LEU A 77 -1.78 2.12 -17.19
N ILE A 78 -2.41 2.76 -18.18
CA ILE A 78 -1.83 2.93 -19.53
C ILE A 78 -0.54 3.75 -19.46
N TRP A 79 -0.54 4.88 -18.76
CA TRP A 79 0.66 5.69 -18.60
C TRP A 79 1.76 4.95 -17.83
N ALA A 80 1.40 4.18 -16.81
CA ALA A 80 2.36 3.33 -16.10
C ALA A 80 3.01 2.31 -17.04
N VAL A 81 2.23 1.66 -17.91
CA VAL A 81 2.74 0.69 -18.90
C VAL A 81 3.65 1.37 -19.92
N ILE A 82 3.26 2.54 -20.45
CA ILE A 82 4.06 3.30 -21.42
C ILE A 82 5.43 3.67 -20.85
N ILE A 83 5.53 3.95 -19.55
CA ILE A 83 6.78 4.32 -18.88
C ILE A 83 7.58 3.06 -18.50
N LEU A 84 6.91 2.04 -17.95
CA LEU A 84 7.58 0.87 -17.40
C LEU A 84 8.12 -0.09 -18.46
N ILE A 85 7.44 -0.21 -19.62
CA ILE A 85 7.93 -1.10 -20.70
C ILE A 85 9.32 -0.68 -21.17
N PRO A 86 9.56 0.57 -21.63
CA PRO A 86 10.91 0.98 -22.03
C PRO A 86 11.93 0.83 -20.90
N LEU A 87 11.54 1.19 -19.68
CA LEU A 87 12.42 1.10 -18.52
C LEU A 87 12.87 -0.35 -18.26
N SER A 88 11.94 -1.29 -18.31
CA SER A 88 12.23 -2.72 -18.16
C SER A 88 13.15 -3.23 -19.27
N PHE A 89 12.94 -2.81 -20.51
CA PHE A 89 13.81 -3.17 -21.63
C PHE A 89 15.26 -2.72 -21.42
N PHE A 90 15.48 -1.52 -20.91
CA PHE A 90 16.82 -0.97 -20.71
C PHE A 90 17.52 -1.51 -19.46
N ILE A 91 16.78 -1.71 -18.36
CA ILE A 91 17.37 -2.07 -17.07
C ILE A 91 17.42 -3.59 -16.87
N GLU A 92 16.32 -4.27 -17.12
CA GLU A 92 16.16 -5.68 -16.72
C GLU A 92 16.48 -6.67 -17.83
N LYS A 93 16.50 -6.23 -19.10
CA LYS A 93 16.76 -7.11 -20.26
C LYS A 93 15.91 -8.39 -20.20
N PRO A 94 14.58 -8.29 -20.24
CA PRO A 94 13.67 -9.42 -19.99
C PRO A 94 13.87 -10.63 -20.90
N TRP A 95 14.49 -10.46 -22.06
CA TRP A 95 14.84 -11.54 -22.98
C TRP A 95 15.93 -12.49 -22.50
N THR A 96 16.65 -12.15 -21.43
CA THR A 96 17.67 -13.00 -20.83
C THR A 96 17.12 -14.01 -19.83
N TYR A 97 15.86 -13.84 -19.42
CA TYR A 97 15.22 -14.70 -18.43
C TYR A 97 14.30 -15.72 -19.09
N ASN A 98 14.40 -16.97 -18.62
CA ASN A 98 13.43 -18.01 -18.93
C ASN A 98 12.56 -18.29 -17.71
N PRO A 99 11.45 -17.54 -17.52
CA PRO A 99 10.59 -17.72 -16.34
C PRO A 99 9.88 -19.07 -16.40
N SER A 100 9.72 -19.71 -15.26
CA SER A 100 8.90 -20.92 -15.16
C SER A 100 7.43 -20.59 -15.45
N ILE A 101 6.65 -21.59 -15.87
CA ILE A 101 5.21 -21.44 -16.10
C ILE A 101 4.53 -20.89 -14.85
N GLN A 102 4.91 -21.37 -13.68
CA GLN A 102 4.36 -20.91 -12.41
C GLN A 102 4.65 -19.43 -12.15
N SER A 103 5.87 -18.96 -12.41
CA SER A 103 6.23 -17.54 -12.30
C SER A 103 5.42 -16.68 -13.27
N THR A 104 5.25 -17.13 -14.51
CA THR A 104 4.46 -16.42 -15.52
C THR A 104 3.00 -16.30 -15.12
N ILE A 105 2.37 -17.38 -14.64
CA ILE A 105 0.97 -17.36 -14.15
C ILE A 105 0.86 -16.41 -12.95
N SER A 106 1.82 -16.42 -12.02
CA SER A 106 1.82 -15.53 -10.86
C SER A 106 1.88 -14.05 -11.25
N VAL A 107 2.71 -13.70 -12.23
CA VAL A 107 2.81 -12.31 -12.73
C VAL A 107 1.53 -11.88 -13.45
N ILE A 108 0.94 -12.75 -14.26
CA ILE A 108 -0.35 -12.49 -14.93
C ILE A 108 -1.45 -12.26 -13.89
N TYR A 109 -1.53 -13.12 -12.86
CA TYR A 109 -2.48 -12.95 -11.76
C TYR A 109 -2.29 -11.62 -11.01
N LEU A 110 -1.06 -11.26 -10.69
CA LEU A 110 -0.72 -9.98 -10.06
C LEU A 110 -1.13 -8.79 -10.92
N GLY A 111 -0.89 -8.84 -12.22
CA GLY A 111 -1.26 -7.77 -13.14
C GLY A 111 -2.77 -7.62 -13.30
N LEU A 112 -3.48 -8.71 -13.57
CA LEU A 112 -4.92 -8.66 -13.86
C LEU A 112 -5.76 -8.50 -12.60
N VAL A 113 -5.52 -9.32 -11.58
CA VAL A 113 -6.38 -9.37 -10.38
C VAL A 113 -5.94 -8.36 -9.35
N SER A 114 -4.68 -8.42 -8.91
CA SER A 114 -4.19 -7.60 -7.80
C SER A 114 -3.94 -6.15 -8.21
N THR A 115 -3.68 -5.88 -9.49
CA THR A 115 -3.52 -4.52 -9.99
C THR A 115 -4.78 -4.05 -10.72
N GLY A 116 -5.20 -4.72 -11.79
CA GLY A 116 -6.32 -4.26 -12.61
C GLY A 116 -7.64 -4.20 -11.84
N ILE A 117 -8.15 -5.36 -11.41
CA ILE A 117 -9.45 -5.45 -10.74
C ILE A 117 -9.43 -4.73 -9.39
N ALA A 118 -8.38 -4.92 -8.60
CA ALA A 118 -8.31 -4.32 -7.27
C ALA A 118 -8.26 -2.78 -7.33
N TRP A 119 -7.59 -2.18 -8.32
CA TRP A 119 -7.58 -0.74 -8.51
C TRP A 119 -8.94 -0.19 -8.93
N LEU A 120 -9.66 -0.87 -9.82
CA LEU A 120 -11.02 -0.50 -10.20
C LEU A 120 -11.97 -0.53 -8.99
N LEU A 121 -11.92 -1.61 -8.21
CA LEU A 121 -12.73 -1.74 -6.99
C LEU A 121 -12.38 -0.67 -5.95
N ARG A 122 -11.09 -0.43 -5.73
CA ARG A 122 -10.61 0.59 -4.82
C ARG A 122 -11.10 1.98 -5.21
N PHE A 123 -11.03 2.32 -6.48
CA PHE A 123 -11.48 3.61 -6.98
C PHE A 123 -13.00 3.75 -6.83
N LYS A 124 -13.75 2.70 -7.15
CA LYS A 124 -15.20 2.66 -6.93
C LYS A 124 -15.55 2.88 -5.47
N ILE A 125 -14.91 2.15 -4.54
CA ILE A 125 -15.13 2.32 -3.10
C ILE A 125 -14.80 3.76 -2.67
N LEU A 126 -13.74 4.34 -3.19
CA LEU A 126 -13.32 5.70 -2.87
C LEU A 126 -14.38 6.73 -3.29
N VAL A 127 -14.95 6.57 -4.47
CA VAL A 127 -15.94 7.52 -5.01
C VAL A 127 -17.30 7.33 -4.36
N ASP A 128 -17.74 6.09 -4.20
CA ASP A 128 -19.06 5.78 -3.67
C ASP A 128 -19.17 6.00 -2.16
N ASN A 129 -18.11 5.69 -1.41
CA ASN A 129 -18.14 5.67 0.05
C ASN A 129 -17.15 6.65 0.72
N GLY A 130 -16.28 7.29 -0.06
CA GLY A 130 -15.31 8.26 0.41
C GLY A 130 -14.06 7.66 1.07
N LEU A 131 -13.12 8.57 1.38
CA LEU A 131 -11.80 8.22 1.94
C LEU A 131 -11.87 7.49 3.29
N ILE A 132 -12.84 7.85 4.13
CA ILE A 132 -12.98 7.28 5.47
C ILE A 132 -13.31 5.78 5.38
N PHE A 133 -14.22 5.42 4.48
CA PHE A 133 -14.58 4.02 4.28
C PHE A 133 -13.43 3.23 3.66
N GLN A 134 -12.75 3.80 2.66
CA GLN A 134 -11.59 3.18 2.04
C GLN A 134 -10.45 2.95 3.04
N SER A 135 -10.25 3.87 3.97
CA SER A 135 -9.21 3.70 5.01
C SER A 135 -9.49 2.50 5.93
N GLN A 136 -10.74 2.04 6.03
CA GLN A 136 -11.08 0.85 6.83
C GLN A 136 -10.52 -0.43 6.21
N VAL A 137 -10.40 -0.49 4.88
CA VAL A 137 -9.79 -1.62 4.17
C VAL A 137 -8.34 -1.81 4.61
N SER A 138 -7.63 -0.72 4.90
CA SER A 138 -6.24 -0.77 5.36
C SER A 138 -6.02 -1.54 6.67
N TYR A 139 -7.07 -1.71 7.50
CA TYR A 139 -6.99 -2.55 8.71
C TYR A 139 -7.08 -4.03 8.40
N LEU A 140 -7.82 -4.38 7.34
CA LEU A 140 -8.00 -5.77 6.96
C LEU A 140 -6.75 -6.32 6.28
N ILE A 141 -6.00 -5.47 5.57
CA ILE A 141 -4.82 -5.89 4.80
C ILE A 141 -3.79 -6.64 5.67
N PRO A 142 -3.28 -6.10 6.79
CA PRO A 142 -2.30 -6.84 7.59
C PRO A 142 -2.87 -8.11 8.23
N ILE A 143 -4.15 -8.11 8.60
CA ILE A 143 -4.81 -9.28 9.19
C ILE A 143 -4.93 -10.39 8.15
N PHE A 144 -5.53 -10.10 6.99
CA PHE A 144 -5.65 -11.07 5.92
C PHE A 144 -4.30 -11.49 5.36
N GLY A 145 -3.34 -10.56 5.24
CA GLY A 145 -1.97 -10.86 4.82
C GLY A 145 -1.32 -11.92 5.71
N THR A 146 -1.39 -11.75 7.02
CA THR A 146 -0.84 -12.72 7.98
C THR A 146 -1.54 -14.08 7.91
N ILE A 147 -2.87 -14.09 7.79
CA ILE A 147 -3.65 -15.34 7.67
C ILE A 147 -3.29 -16.08 6.36
N LEU A 148 -3.23 -15.37 5.25
CA LEU A 148 -2.89 -15.95 3.95
C LEU A 148 -1.44 -16.45 3.90
N SER A 149 -0.49 -15.71 4.50
CA SER A 149 0.90 -16.15 4.64
C SER A 149 1.00 -17.46 5.40
N TYR A 150 0.28 -17.59 6.51
CA TYR A 150 0.22 -18.84 7.27
C TYR A 150 -0.36 -20.01 6.46
N ILE A 151 -1.50 -19.78 5.76
CA ILE A 151 -2.22 -20.84 5.02
C ILE A 151 -1.45 -21.29 3.77
N PHE A 152 -0.98 -20.32 2.95
CA PHE A 152 -0.42 -20.61 1.64
C PHE A 152 1.08 -20.79 1.64
N LEU A 153 1.80 -20.00 2.42
CA LEU A 153 3.26 -20.03 2.50
C LEU A 153 3.77 -20.92 3.65
N ARG A 154 2.86 -21.38 4.52
CA ARG A 154 3.18 -22.17 5.72
C ARG A 154 4.20 -21.48 6.62
N GLU A 155 4.22 -20.16 6.60
CA GLU A 155 5.08 -19.36 7.46
C GLU A 155 4.58 -19.44 8.90
N LEU A 156 5.50 -19.75 9.82
CA LEU A 156 5.15 -19.81 11.25
C LEU A 156 4.83 -18.41 11.76
N ILE A 157 3.65 -18.25 12.34
CA ILE A 157 3.29 -17.00 13.00
C ILE A 157 4.10 -16.90 14.29
N THR A 158 5.23 -16.20 14.23
CA THR A 158 6.07 -15.97 15.40
C THR A 158 5.43 -14.95 16.33
N VAL A 159 5.80 -14.99 17.61
CA VAL A 159 5.37 -13.98 18.60
C VAL A 159 5.71 -12.57 18.13
N LYS A 160 6.83 -12.41 17.43
CA LYS A 160 7.26 -11.14 16.82
C LYS A 160 6.24 -10.61 15.80
N VAL A 161 5.75 -11.48 14.92
CA VAL A 161 4.71 -11.14 13.93
C VAL A 161 3.41 -10.72 14.64
N LEU A 162 2.98 -11.44 15.68
CA LEU A 162 1.77 -11.11 16.43
C LEU A 162 1.88 -9.75 17.13
N ILE A 163 2.99 -9.49 17.81
CA ILE A 163 3.22 -8.20 18.49
C ILE A 163 3.21 -7.06 17.46
N SER A 164 3.89 -7.24 16.34
CA SER A 164 3.93 -6.25 15.26
C SER A 164 2.56 -5.99 14.67
N LEU A 165 1.78 -7.05 14.42
CA LEU A 165 0.42 -6.95 13.91
C LEU A 165 -0.49 -6.18 14.88
N ILE A 166 -0.42 -6.50 16.17
CA ILE A 166 -1.18 -5.81 17.22
C ILE A 166 -0.79 -4.33 17.27
N ALA A 167 0.50 -4.01 17.24
CA ALA A 167 0.99 -2.63 17.25
C ALA A 167 0.47 -1.84 16.04
N VAL A 168 0.51 -2.43 14.84
CA VAL A 168 -0.01 -1.80 13.61
C VAL A 168 -1.52 -1.56 13.74
N VAL A 169 -2.31 -2.55 14.15
CA VAL A 169 -3.77 -2.42 14.31
C VAL A 169 -4.12 -1.36 15.35
N ILE A 170 -3.42 -1.34 16.49
CA ILE A 170 -3.60 -0.30 17.52
C ILE A 170 -3.24 1.07 16.95
N GLY A 171 -2.11 1.20 16.26
CA GLY A 171 -1.69 2.44 15.62
C GLY A 171 -2.76 3.01 14.68
N ILE A 172 -3.27 2.16 13.81
CA ILE A 172 -4.35 2.51 12.88
C ILE A 172 -5.63 2.91 13.65
N TYR A 173 -6.01 2.18 14.70
CA TYR A 173 -7.18 2.50 15.54
C TYR A 173 -7.07 3.92 16.14
N PHE A 174 -5.90 4.30 16.68
CA PHE A 174 -5.68 5.65 17.22
C PHE A 174 -5.78 6.74 16.15
N VAL A 175 -5.20 6.51 14.98
CA VAL A 175 -5.30 7.45 13.83
C VAL A 175 -6.76 7.68 13.46
N ARG A 176 -7.56 6.61 13.40
CA ARG A 176 -8.99 6.68 13.08
C ARG A 176 -9.78 7.44 14.14
N ARG A 177 -9.62 7.07 15.41
CA ARG A 177 -10.38 7.69 16.52
C ARG A 177 -10.14 9.19 16.57
N ALA A 178 -8.94 9.64 16.26
CA ALA A 178 -8.58 11.06 16.18
C ALA A 178 -9.07 11.76 14.90
N GLY A 179 -9.41 11.02 13.85
CA GLY A 179 -10.01 11.55 12.61
C GLY A 179 -11.53 11.57 12.61
N GLY A 180 -12.18 10.86 13.51
CA GLY A 180 -13.62 10.61 13.54
C GLY A 180 -14.39 11.49 14.52
N LYS A 181 -14.51 12.78 14.24
CA LYS A 181 -15.77 13.50 14.52
C LYS A 181 -16.14 14.19 13.25
N LYS A 182 -17.04 13.53 12.44
CA LYS A 182 -17.97 14.20 11.69
C LYS A 182 -18.49 13.56 10.50
N VAL A 183 -19.50 13.85 10.08
CA VAL A 183 -20.61 14.77 10.15
C VAL A 183 -21.72 14.13 9.36
N ILE A 184 -22.83 14.10 9.95
CA ILE A 184 -24.11 13.97 9.30
C ILE A 184 -24.32 15.21 8.43
#